data_92b36143195c8566e9ebc223c842094c
#
_entry.id   92b36143195c8566e9ebc223c842094c
#
_cell.length_a   1.000
_cell.length_b   1.000
_cell.length_c   1.000
_cell.angle_alpha   90.00
_cell.angle_beta   90.00
_cell.angle_gamma   90.00
#
_symmetry.space_group_name_H-M   'P 1'
#
loop_
_entity.id
_entity.type
_entity.pdbx_description
1 polymer ?
#
loop_
_entity_poly.entity_id
_entity_poly.type
_entity_poly.pdbx_seq_one_letter_code
_entity_poly.pdbx_strand_id
1 'polypeptide(L)'
;MLVDIGYKSEGVIPVSELSIRRSINPEDEVTVGDDIAALVLTKEDAEGRLILSKKRARVEIAWKAIEGAHEKGEPVTGRVIEVVKGGLILDLGVRGFLPASLVDIRRVQDLDEFMGQELQCKVIELNRSRNNVVLSRRAVLEEERKEQRQRILDRLNPGDVVEGTISNIVDFGAFVDLDGMDGLIHISELSWSHVNHPSEVL
;
A
#
# COMPACT_ATOMS: atom_id res chain seq x y z
N MET A 1 -21.03 -17.93 20.37
CA MET A 1 -21.55 -18.13 19.01
C MET A 1 -21.26 -19.56 18.57
N LEU A 2 -22.23 -20.22 17.97
CA LEU A 2 -22.09 -21.57 17.42
C LEU A 2 -21.80 -21.46 15.92
N VAL A 3 -20.96 -22.35 15.43
CA VAL A 3 -20.56 -22.40 14.00
C VAL A 3 -20.68 -23.83 13.51
N ASP A 4 -21.40 -24.02 12.43
CA ASP A 4 -21.43 -25.30 11.72
C ASP A 4 -20.10 -25.51 10.99
N ILE A 5 -19.44 -26.60 11.29
CA ILE A 5 -18.15 -26.97 10.69
C ILE A 5 -18.28 -28.13 9.71
N GLY A 6 -19.51 -28.51 9.32
CA GLY A 6 -19.77 -29.66 8.45
C GLY A 6 -19.49 -31.02 9.10
N TYR A 7 -19.44 -31.08 10.42
CA TYR A 7 -19.18 -32.30 11.19
C TYR A 7 -20.30 -32.56 12.23
N LYS A 8 -20.26 -33.69 12.92
CA LYS A 8 -21.29 -34.08 13.88
C LYS A 8 -21.43 -33.17 15.11
N SER A 9 -20.45 -32.28 15.33
CA SER A 9 -20.44 -31.32 16.44
C SER A 9 -20.27 -29.91 15.91
N GLU A 10 -20.87 -28.94 16.58
CA GLU A 10 -20.70 -27.52 16.30
C GLU A 10 -19.43 -26.98 16.95
N GLY A 11 -18.78 -26.01 16.28
CA GLY A 11 -17.69 -25.25 16.86
C GLY A 11 -18.23 -24.06 17.68
N VAL A 12 -17.50 -23.68 18.73
CA VAL A 12 -17.83 -22.53 19.57
C VAL A 12 -16.81 -21.43 19.40
N ILE A 13 -17.26 -20.21 19.08
CA ILE A 13 -16.43 -19.00 19.12
C ILE A 13 -16.84 -18.20 20.36
N PRO A 14 -15.96 -18.07 21.38
CA PRO A 14 -16.17 -17.15 22.48
C PRO A 14 -16.28 -15.70 21.98
N VAL A 15 -17.04 -14.85 22.66
CA VAL A 15 -17.22 -13.44 22.28
C VAL A 15 -15.87 -12.69 22.21
N SER A 16 -14.95 -13.02 23.12
CA SER A 16 -13.59 -12.47 23.16
C SER A 16 -12.71 -12.83 21.95
N GLU A 17 -13.05 -13.92 21.24
CA GLU A 17 -12.34 -14.42 20.07
C GLU A 17 -13.09 -14.11 18.74
N LEU A 18 -14.18 -13.36 18.81
CA LEU A 18 -14.96 -12.98 17.63
C LEU A 18 -14.34 -11.78 16.90
N SER A 19 -13.91 -10.75 17.63
CA SER A 19 -13.35 -9.52 17.07
C SER A 19 -12.24 -8.92 17.92
N ILE A 20 -11.46 -8.01 17.31
CA ILE A 20 -10.41 -7.23 17.98
C ILE A 20 -11.01 -6.11 18.84
N ARG A 21 -12.21 -5.65 18.52
CA ARG A 21 -12.92 -4.59 19.26
C ARG A 21 -13.41 -5.12 20.61
N ARG A 22 -13.25 -4.33 21.68
CA ARG A 22 -13.50 -4.77 23.06
C ARG A 22 -14.96 -4.85 23.50
N SER A 23 -15.89 -4.26 22.75
CA SER A 23 -17.31 -4.20 23.13
C SER A 23 -18.16 -4.32 21.88
N ILE A 24 -18.43 -5.57 21.47
CA ILE A 24 -19.21 -5.83 20.27
C ILE A 24 -20.33 -6.81 20.62
N ASN A 25 -21.53 -6.49 20.14
CA ASN A 25 -22.59 -7.48 20.06
C ASN A 25 -22.24 -8.44 18.91
N PRO A 26 -22.31 -9.74 19.12
CA PRO A 26 -22.04 -10.74 18.08
C PRO A 26 -22.86 -10.52 16.80
N GLU A 27 -24.06 -9.99 16.91
CA GLU A 27 -24.99 -9.70 15.82
C GLU A 27 -24.52 -8.57 14.88
N ASP A 28 -23.64 -7.69 15.37
CA ASP A 28 -23.06 -6.59 14.58
C ASP A 28 -21.86 -7.06 13.73
N GLU A 29 -21.26 -8.19 14.06
CA GLU A 29 -20.06 -8.73 13.41
C GLU A 29 -20.35 -9.88 12.44
N VAL A 30 -21.43 -10.62 12.67
CA VAL A 30 -21.79 -11.80 11.87
C VAL A 30 -23.31 -12.02 11.88
N THR A 31 -23.81 -12.46 10.75
CA THR A 31 -25.21 -12.83 10.59
C THR A 31 -25.33 -14.33 10.46
N VAL A 32 -26.47 -14.89 10.90
CA VAL A 32 -26.73 -16.32 10.71
C VAL A 32 -26.80 -16.65 9.23
N GLY A 33 -25.97 -17.58 8.79
CA GLY A 33 -25.82 -17.97 7.39
C GLY A 33 -24.53 -17.43 6.73
N ASP A 34 -23.75 -16.59 7.43
CA ASP A 34 -22.46 -16.13 6.92
C ASP A 34 -21.41 -17.24 6.96
N ASP A 35 -20.64 -17.35 5.90
CA ASP A 35 -19.43 -18.17 5.86
C ASP A 35 -18.27 -17.42 6.53
N ILE A 36 -17.67 -18.00 7.55
CA ILE A 36 -16.56 -17.41 8.30
C ILE A 36 -15.35 -18.32 8.35
N ALA A 37 -14.16 -17.71 8.27
CA ALA A 37 -12.92 -18.40 8.57
C ALA A 37 -12.64 -18.36 10.07
N ALA A 38 -12.34 -19.50 10.67
CA ALA A 38 -12.01 -19.62 12.08
C ALA A 38 -10.80 -20.53 12.32
N LEU A 39 -9.94 -20.14 13.26
CA LEU A 39 -8.80 -20.92 13.69
C LEU A 39 -9.20 -21.83 14.85
N VAL A 40 -8.80 -23.10 14.79
CA VAL A 40 -9.02 -24.05 15.89
C VAL A 40 -8.05 -23.74 17.03
N LEU A 41 -8.58 -23.37 18.19
CA LEU A 41 -7.80 -23.14 19.40
C LEU A 41 -7.63 -24.42 20.20
N THR A 42 -8.73 -25.14 20.38
CA THR A 42 -8.78 -26.38 21.21
C THR A 42 -9.72 -27.33 20.51
N LYS A 43 -9.30 -28.57 20.33
CA LYS A 43 -10.13 -29.63 19.71
C LYS A 43 -11.24 -30.12 20.60
N GLU A 44 -10.99 -30.18 21.91
CA GLU A 44 -11.97 -30.56 22.94
C GLU A 44 -11.72 -29.71 24.18
N ASP A 45 -12.76 -29.02 24.67
CA ASP A 45 -12.76 -28.43 26.00
C ASP A 45 -13.26 -29.45 27.03
N ALA A 46 -13.43 -29.01 28.27
CA ALA A 46 -13.94 -29.87 29.35
C ALA A 46 -15.36 -30.44 29.10
N GLU A 47 -16.08 -29.87 28.12
CA GLU A 47 -17.43 -30.22 27.70
C GLU A 47 -17.46 -30.91 26.34
N GLY A 48 -16.29 -31.27 25.78
CA GLY A 48 -16.16 -31.93 24.47
C GLY A 48 -16.44 -31.03 23.27
N ARG A 49 -16.33 -29.69 23.41
CA ARG A 49 -16.62 -28.72 22.35
C ARG A 49 -15.36 -28.24 21.67
N LEU A 50 -15.43 -28.02 20.34
CA LEU A 50 -14.40 -27.43 19.53
C LEU A 50 -14.38 -25.91 19.75
N ILE A 51 -13.27 -25.36 20.22
CA ILE A 51 -13.13 -23.93 20.45
C ILE A 51 -12.40 -23.29 19.26
N LEU A 52 -13.04 -22.28 18.68
CA LEU A 52 -12.60 -21.57 17.47
C LEU A 52 -12.35 -20.08 17.75
N SER A 53 -11.54 -19.45 16.91
CA SER A 53 -11.27 -18.01 16.92
C SER A 53 -11.36 -17.42 15.51
N LYS A 54 -12.32 -16.54 15.27
CA LYS A 54 -12.41 -15.72 14.07
C LYS A 54 -11.30 -14.65 14.04
N LYS A 55 -11.06 -14.03 15.20
CA LYS A 55 -10.02 -13.01 15.38
C LYS A 55 -8.64 -13.51 15.00
N ARG A 56 -8.24 -14.68 15.49
CA ARG A 56 -6.92 -15.27 15.18
C ARG A 56 -6.83 -15.78 13.75
N ALA A 57 -7.93 -16.30 13.20
CA ALA A 57 -7.98 -16.68 11.79
C ALA A 57 -7.73 -15.48 10.87
N ARG A 58 -8.36 -14.34 11.15
CA ARG A 58 -8.15 -13.11 10.40
C ARG A 58 -6.69 -12.66 10.41
N VAL A 59 -6.06 -12.68 11.57
CA VAL A 59 -4.65 -12.35 11.73
C VAL A 59 -3.76 -13.32 10.98
N GLU A 60 -4.03 -14.62 11.05
CA GLU A 60 -3.24 -15.65 10.36
C GLU A 60 -3.35 -15.53 8.82
N ILE A 61 -4.56 -15.28 8.31
CA ILE A 61 -4.80 -15.05 6.88
C ILE A 61 -4.05 -13.79 6.42
N ALA A 62 -4.14 -12.71 7.21
CA ALA A 62 -3.44 -11.46 6.92
C ALA A 62 -1.92 -11.66 6.86
N TRP A 63 -1.33 -12.38 7.81
CA TRP A 63 0.09 -12.69 7.81
C TRP A 63 0.52 -13.48 6.58
N LYS A 64 -0.22 -14.53 6.20
CA LYS A 64 0.08 -15.30 4.99
C LYS A 64 0.03 -14.45 3.73
N ALA A 65 -0.95 -13.57 3.63
CA ALA A 65 -1.07 -12.65 2.49
C ALA A 65 0.10 -11.65 2.43
N ILE A 66 0.50 -11.08 3.58
CA ILE A 66 1.61 -10.13 3.69
C ILE A 66 2.95 -10.81 3.40
N GLU A 67 3.20 -12.00 3.97
CA GLU A 67 4.39 -12.79 3.72
C GLU A 67 4.51 -13.15 2.22
N GLY A 68 3.42 -13.61 1.60
CA GLY A 68 3.39 -13.92 0.18
C GLY A 68 3.63 -12.70 -0.72
N ALA A 69 3.07 -11.55 -0.39
CA ALA A 69 3.30 -10.30 -1.11
C ALA A 69 4.76 -9.82 -0.96
N HIS A 70 5.33 -9.95 0.24
CA HIS A 70 6.74 -9.60 0.48
C HIS A 70 7.71 -10.47 -0.32
N GLU A 71 7.49 -11.78 -0.35
CA GLU A 71 8.32 -12.73 -1.13
C GLU A 71 8.26 -12.45 -2.64
N LYS A 72 7.09 -12.08 -3.15
CA LYS A 72 6.89 -11.75 -4.57
C LYS A 72 7.27 -10.31 -4.93
N GLY A 73 7.50 -9.45 -3.93
CA GLY A 73 7.70 -8.02 -4.12
C GLY A 73 6.45 -7.26 -4.55
N GLU A 74 5.26 -7.85 -4.37
CA GLU A 74 3.97 -7.25 -4.71
C GLU A 74 3.56 -6.21 -3.64
N PRO A 75 2.86 -5.13 -4.03
CA PRO A 75 2.32 -4.17 -3.07
C PRO A 75 1.14 -4.76 -2.31
N VAL A 76 0.97 -4.32 -1.07
CA VAL A 76 -0.21 -4.58 -0.24
C VAL A 76 -1.02 -3.30 -0.09
N THR A 77 -2.34 -3.43 -0.03
CA THR A 77 -3.25 -2.31 0.17
C THR A 77 -3.75 -2.30 1.61
N GLY A 78 -3.62 -1.15 2.27
CA GLY A 78 -4.12 -0.95 3.62
C GLY A 78 -4.76 0.41 3.79
N ARG A 79 -5.75 0.48 4.70
CA ARG A 79 -6.41 1.73 5.05
C ARG A 79 -5.70 2.39 6.23
N VAL A 80 -5.44 3.68 6.13
CA VAL A 80 -4.87 4.46 7.24
C VAL A 80 -5.90 4.59 8.35
N ILE A 81 -5.57 4.05 9.54
CA ILE A 81 -6.45 4.04 10.72
C ILE A 81 -5.99 4.98 11.82
N GLU A 82 -4.71 5.35 11.83
CA GLU A 82 -4.12 6.18 12.87
C GLU A 82 -2.93 6.97 12.32
N VAL A 83 -2.79 8.22 12.73
CA VAL A 83 -1.62 9.05 12.49
C VAL A 83 -0.80 9.12 13.76
N VAL A 84 0.48 8.80 13.67
CA VAL A 84 1.40 8.83 14.80
C VAL A 84 2.58 9.77 14.52
N LYS A 85 3.33 10.15 15.55
CA LYS A 85 4.42 11.13 15.44
C LYS A 85 5.49 10.79 14.39
N GLY A 86 5.67 9.52 14.04
CA GLY A 86 6.69 9.06 13.10
C GLY A 86 6.16 8.56 11.77
N GLY A 87 4.85 8.56 11.54
CA GLY A 87 4.24 8.00 10.33
C GLY A 87 2.77 7.66 10.46
N LEU A 88 2.35 6.70 9.68
CA LEU A 88 0.96 6.24 9.60
C LEU A 88 0.85 4.79 10.04
N ILE A 89 -0.29 4.44 10.61
CA ILE A 89 -0.67 3.04 10.89
C ILE A 89 -1.74 2.63 9.90
N LEU A 90 -1.49 1.54 9.18
CA LEU A 90 -2.40 0.96 8.20
C LEU A 90 -3.00 -0.35 8.73
N ASP A 91 -4.26 -0.57 8.42
CA ASP A 91 -4.94 -1.85 8.67
C ASP A 91 -4.75 -2.78 7.45
N LEU A 92 -3.97 -3.82 7.64
CA LEU A 92 -3.74 -4.90 6.69
C LEU A 92 -4.36 -6.22 7.18
N GLY A 93 -5.25 -6.15 8.20
CA GLY A 93 -5.64 -7.30 9.02
C GLY A 93 -4.69 -7.50 10.22
N VAL A 94 -3.49 -6.95 10.12
CA VAL A 94 -2.54 -6.65 11.20
C VAL A 94 -2.12 -5.19 11.10
N ARG A 95 -1.56 -4.62 12.15
CA ARG A 95 -1.10 -3.22 12.14
C ARG A 95 0.20 -3.12 11.35
N GLY A 96 0.18 -2.35 10.26
CA GLY A 96 1.36 -2.00 9.49
C GLY A 96 1.81 -0.57 9.81
N PHE A 97 3.11 -0.36 9.98
CA PHE A 97 3.69 0.96 10.20
C PHE A 97 4.30 1.49 8.89
N LEU A 98 3.87 2.68 8.48
CA LEU A 98 4.40 3.40 7.32
C LEU A 98 5.15 4.64 7.83
N PRO A 99 6.49 4.63 7.84
CA PRO A 99 7.28 5.79 8.27
C PRO A 99 6.99 7.03 7.44
N ALA A 100 6.99 8.21 8.06
CA ALA A 100 6.73 9.48 7.38
C ALA A 100 7.66 9.75 6.18
N SER A 101 8.91 9.30 6.27
CA SER A 101 9.90 9.42 5.17
C SER A 101 9.61 8.50 3.98
N LEU A 102 8.73 7.50 4.14
CA LEU A 102 8.38 6.51 3.13
C LEU A 102 6.94 6.63 2.62
N VAL A 103 6.22 7.65 3.06
CA VAL A 103 4.83 7.93 2.63
C VAL A 103 4.80 8.41 1.18
N ASP A 104 5.74 9.26 0.79
CA ASP A 104 5.81 9.82 -0.55
C ASP A 104 7.28 10.02 -1.00
N ILE A 105 7.48 10.24 -2.31
CA ILE A 105 8.78 10.61 -2.89
C ILE A 105 9.21 11.99 -2.38
N ARG A 106 8.25 12.91 -2.24
CA ARG A 106 8.45 14.23 -1.65
C ARG A 106 8.20 14.19 -0.15
N ARG A 107 8.84 15.11 0.58
CA ARG A 107 8.59 15.24 2.01
C ARG A 107 7.15 15.68 2.26
N VAL A 108 6.38 14.84 2.94
CA VAL A 108 5.02 15.15 3.36
C VAL A 108 5.08 16.03 4.60
N GLN A 109 4.38 17.16 4.57
CA GLN A 109 4.31 18.11 5.69
C GLN A 109 3.17 17.76 6.65
N ASP A 110 2.05 17.31 6.10
CA ASP A 110 0.86 16.94 6.85
C ASP A 110 0.49 15.47 6.58
N LEU A 111 0.57 14.65 7.62
CA LEU A 111 0.20 13.24 7.57
C LEU A 111 -1.31 13.02 7.77
N ASP A 112 -2.01 14.01 8.33
CA ASP A 112 -3.44 13.90 8.62
C ASP A 112 -4.29 13.84 7.34
N GLU A 113 -3.78 14.36 6.23
CA GLU A 113 -4.42 14.26 4.91
C GLU A 113 -4.64 12.81 4.45
N PHE A 114 -3.82 11.88 4.93
CA PHE A 114 -3.92 10.46 4.57
C PHE A 114 -4.88 9.67 5.44
N MET A 115 -5.43 10.27 6.50
CA MET A 115 -6.34 9.60 7.41
C MET A 115 -7.56 9.04 6.69
N GLY A 116 -7.81 7.74 6.84
CA GLY A 116 -8.93 7.04 6.20
C GLY A 116 -8.74 6.68 4.74
N GLN A 117 -7.63 7.08 4.10
CA GLN A 117 -7.31 6.71 2.74
C GLN A 117 -6.79 5.27 2.65
N GLU A 118 -7.02 4.62 1.52
CA GLU A 118 -6.39 3.35 1.17
C GLU A 118 -5.09 3.63 0.41
N LEU A 119 -3.99 3.06 0.91
CA LEU A 119 -2.67 3.25 0.34
C LEU A 119 -2.08 1.90 -0.09
N GLN A 120 -1.47 1.89 -1.26
CA GLN A 120 -0.66 0.77 -1.73
C GLN A 120 0.78 0.96 -1.26
N CYS A 121 1.32 -0.05 -0.59
CA CYS A 121 2.66 0.00 -0.02
C CYS A 121 3.37 -1.32 -0.26
N LYS A 122 4.69 -1.28 -0.41
CA LYS A 122 5.54 -2.48 -0.35
C LYS A 122 5.94 -2.78 1.08
N VAL A 123 6.00 -4.05 1.41
CA VAL A 123 6.50 -4.51 2.71
C VAL A 123 8.02 -4.51 2.68
N ILE A 124 8.64 -3.77 3.61
CA ILE A 124 10.10 -3.69 3.74
C ILE A 124 10.60 -4.67 4.79
N GLU A 125 9.92 -4.73 5.93
CA GLU A 125 10.31 -5.55 7.06
C GLU A 125 9.09 -6.26 7.65
N LEU A 126 9.28 -7.52 7.97
CA LEU A 126 8.31 -8.40 8.62
C LEU A 126 8.88 -8.95 9.92
N ASN A 127 8.17 -8.75 11.01
CA ASN A 127 8.48 -9.39 12.28
C ASN A 127 7.22 -9.95 12.93
N ARG A 128 6.94 -11.22 12.66
CA ARG A 128 5.75 -11.90 13.15
C ARG A 128 5.71 -12.04 14.67
N SER A 129 6.86 -12.26 15.31
CA SER A 129 6.95 -12.40 16.77
C SER A 129 6.60 -11.11 17.51
N ARG A 130 6.91 -9.96 16.91
CA ARG A 130 6.59 -8.62 17.44
C ARG A 130 5.33 -8.03 16.86
N ASN A 131 4.64 -8.75 15.96
CA ASN A 131 3.49 -8.25 15.22
C ASN A 131 3.77 -6.92 14.49
N ASN A 132 4.98 -6.78 13.95
CA ASN A 132 5.47 -5.56 13.32
C ASN A 132 5.64 -5.76 11.81
N VAL A 133 5.02 -4.89 11.03
CA VAL A 133 5.15 -4.81 9.57
C VAL A 133 5.54 -3.39 9.23
N VAL A 134 6.67 -3.20 8.55
CA VAL A 134 7.12 -1.89 8.07
C VAL A 134 6.85 -1.79 6.58
N LEU A 135 6.22 -0.70 6.18
CA LEU A 135 5.73 -0.45 4.84
C LEU A 135 6.46 0.73 4.18
N SER A 136 6.46 0.74 2.84
CA SER A 136 6.92 1.87 2.03
C SER A 136 5.98 2.09 0.84
N ARG A 137 5.28 3.21 0.84
CA ARG A 137 4.54 3.70 -0.33
C ARG A 137 5.50 4.30 -1.36
N ARG A 138 6.55 4.95 -0.89
CA ARG A 138 7.60 5.51 -1.75
C ARG A 138 8.17 4.47 -2.72
N ALA A 139 8.39 3.24 -2.27
CA ALA A 139 8.89 2.16 -3.13
C ALA A 139 7.94 1.83 -4.28
N VAL A 140 6.61 1.86 -4.05
CA VAL A 140 5.60 1.67 -5.11
C VAL A 140 5.65 2.83 -6.11
N LEU A 141 5.64 4.08 -5.61
CA LEU A 141 5.65 5.27 -6.45
C LEU A 141 6.94 5.39 -7.31
N GLU A 142 8.09 5.02 -6.74
CA GLU A 142 9.36 5.00 -7.47
C GLU A 142 9.38 3.94 -8.58
N GLU A 143 8.77 2.78 -8.32
CA GLU A 143 8.64 1.71 -9.32
C GLU A 143 7.70 2.11 -10.46
N GLU A 144 6.52 2.65 -10.13
CA GLU A 144 5.57 3.18 -11.11
C GLU A 144 6.20 4.26 -12.00
N ARG A 145 6.94 5.19 -11.37
CA ARG A 145 7.67 6.23 -12.09
C ARG A 145 8.76 5.67 -13.01
N LYS A 146 9.47 4.65 -12.55
CA LYS A 146 10.49 3.95 -13.36
C LYS A 146 9.86 3.24 -14.55
N GLU A 147 8.73 2.56 -14.34
CA GLU A 147 8.00 1.89 -15.42
C GLU A 147 7.44 2.87 -16.44
N GLN A 148 6.86 3.99 -16.01
CA GLN A 148 6.38 5.05 -16.90
C GLN A 148 7.53 5.59 -17.74
N ARG A 149 8.66 5.93 -17.10
CA ARG A 149 9.85 6.38 -17.81
C ARG A 149 10.33 5.36 -18.85
N GLN A 150 10.37 4.08 -18.49
CA GLN A 150 10.79 3.03 -19.41
C GLN A 150 9.84 2.90 -20.60
N ARG A 151 8.53 2.95 -20.37
CA ARG A 151 7.51 2.91 -21.45
C ARG A 151 7.68 4.07 -22.44
N ILE A 152 8.03 5.25 -21.94
CA ILE A 152 8.28 6.42 -22.80
C ILE A 152 9.56 6.19 -23.60
N LEU A 153 10.66 5.76 -22.96
CA LEU A 153 11.93 5.48 -23.63
C LEU A 153 11.79 4.40 -24.70
N ASP A 154 11.00 3.37 -24.47
CA ASP A 154 10.77 2.27 -25.43
C ASP A 154 9.97 2.72 -26.67
N ARG A 155 9.22 3.82 -26.56
CA ARG A 155 8.47 4.42 -27.68
C ARG A 155 9.26 5.44 -28.47
N LEU A 156 10.30 6.03 -27.86
CA LEU A 156 11.08 7.10 -28.46
C LEU A 156 12.27 6.54 -29.23
N ASN A 157 12.38 6.92 -30.49
CA ASN A 157 13.54 6.63 -31.32
C ASN A 157 14.20 7.94 -31.76
N PRO A 158 15.51 7.93 -31.97
CA PRO A 158 16.18 9.08 -32.58
C PRO A 158 15.55 9.44 -33.92
N GLY A 159 15.12 10.70 -34.07
CA GLY A 159 14.41 11.20 -35.24
C GLY A 159 12.90 11.30 -35.10
N ASP A 160 12.32 10.80 -34.01
CA ASP A 160 10.89 10.98 -33.73
C ASP A 160 10.59 12.42 -33.33
N VAL A 161 9.43 12.91 -33.77
CA VAL A 161 8.88 14.19 -33.34
C VAL A 161 7.87 13.95 -32.25
N VAL A 162 8.10 14.56 -31.10
CA VAL A 162 7.24 14.42 -29.92
C VAL A 162 6.75 15.78 -29.43
N GLU A 163 5.55 15.79 -28.85
CA GLU A 163 4.99 16.96 -28.20
C GLU A 163 5.21 16.85 -26.68
N GLY A 164 5.51 17.99 -26.05
CA GLY A 164 5.69 18.06 -24.61
C GLY A 164 5.40 19.45 -24.08
N THR A 165 5.26 19.58 -22.77
CA THR A 165 5.02 20.84 -22.07
C THR A 165 6.29 21.30 -21.37
N ILE A 166 6.65 22.58 -21.53
CA ILE A 166 7.81 23.15 -20.85
C ILE A 166 7.55 23.14 -19.35
N SER A 167 8.39 22.38 -18.62
CA SER A 167 8.31 22.25 -17.17
C SER A 167 9.20 23.22 -16.43
N ASN A 168 10.36 23.57 -17.01
CA ASN A 168 11.30 24.52 -16.41
C ASN A 168 12.25 25.10 -17.48
N ILE A 169 12.68 26.34 -17.27
CA ILE A 169 13.65 27.04 -18.12
C ILE A 169 14.89 27.33 -17.27
N VAL A 170 16.05 27.01 -17.83
CA VAL A 170 17.38 27.23 -17.22
C VAL A 170 18.32 27.89 -18.24
N ASP A 171 19.44 28.44 -17.81
CA ASP A 171 20.36 29.20 -18.66
C ASP A 171 20.88 28.41 -19.88
N PHE A 172 21.01 27.10 -19.76
CA PHE A 172 21.55 26.21 -20.80
C PHE A 172 20.48 25.49 -21.62
N GLY A 173 19.18 25.71 -21.36
CA GLY A 173 18.12 25.05 -22.10
C GLY A 173 16.75 25.07 -21.41
N ALA A 174 15.84 24.29 -21.94
CA ALA A 174 14.50 24.12 -21.40
C ALA A 174 14.20 22.64 -21.10
N PHE A 175 13.62 22.38 -19.96
CA PHE A 175 13.08 21.07 -19.63
C PHE A 175 11.66 20.95 -20.15
N VAL A 176 11.37 19.84 -20.81
CA VAL A 176 10.08 19.54 -21.42
C VAL A 176 9.55 18.26 -20.78
N ASP A 177 8.40 18.36 -20.17
CA ASP A 177 7.69 17.17 -19.68
C ASP A 177 7.06 16.42 -20.85
N LEU A 178 7.49 15.16 -21.02
CA LEU A 178 7.01 14.21 -22.02
C LEU A 178 6.05 13.19 -21.39
N ASP A 179 5.09 13.68 -20.64
CA ASP A 179 4.06 12.85 -19.96
C ASP A 179 4.64 11.89 -18.90
N GLY A 180 5.52 12.43 -18.05
CA GLY A 180 6.13 11.73 -16.91
C GLY A 180 7.64 11.49 -17.02
N MET A 181 8.28 12.04 -18.06
CA MET A 181 9.72 12.10 -18.20
C MET A 181 10.16 13.48 -18.68
N ASP A 182 11.14 14.08 -18.02
CA ASP A 182 11.72 15.35 -18.45
C ASP A 182 12.74 15.12 -19.58
N GLY A 183 12.49 15.73 -20.73
CA GLY A 183 13.46 15.92 -21.80
C GLY A 183 14.18 17.25 -21.65
N LEU A 184 15.38 17.37 -22.17
CA LEU A 184 16.11 18.64 -22.22
C LEU A 184 16.29 19.07 -23.68
N ILE A 185 15.83 20.29 -23.99
CA ILE A 185 16.20 21.00 -25.22
C ILE A 185 17.35 21.94 -24.88
N HIS A 186 18.53 21.65 -25.40
CA HIS A 186 19.67 22.51 -25.18
C HIS A 186 19.48 23.87 -25.93
N ILE A 187 20.04 24.95 -25.39
CA ILE A 187 19.88 26.30 -25.94
C ILE A 187 20.27 26.40 -27.40
N SER A 188 21.26 25.61 -27.85
CA SER A 188 21.68 25.56 -29.25
C SER A 188 20.64 25.00 -30.23
N GLU A 189 19.66 24.24 -29.68
CA GLU A 189 18.63 23.55 -30.47
C GLU A 189 17.25 24.24 -30.40
N LEU A 190 17.16 25.37 -29.68
CA LEU A 190 15.91 26.10 -29.52
C LEU A 190 15.53 26.94 -30.76
N SER A 191 16.54 27.47 -31.50
CA SER A 191 16.31 28.32 -32.64
C SER A 191 17.48 28.26 -33.62
N TRP A 192 17.21 28.56 -34.87
CA TRP A 192 18.22 28.76 -35.92
C TRP A 192 19.09 30.00 -35.69
N SER A 193 18.58 30.99 -34.95
CA SER A 193 19.31 32.20 -34.56
C SER A 193 19.99 32.02 -33.22
N HIS A 194 21.05 32.75 -32.95
CA HIS A 194 21.71 32.76 -31.68
C HIS A 194 20.77 33.31 -30.60
N VAL A 195 20.52 32.50 -29.54
CA VAL A 195 19.67 32.84 -28.40
C VAL A 195 20.54 32.95 -27.17
N ASN A 196 20.46 34.08 -26.46
CA ASN A 196 21.25 34.29 -25.23
C ASN A 196 20.61 33.62 -24.01
N HIS A 197 19.29 33.56 -23.96
CA HIS A 197 18.55 32.88 -22.89
C HIS A 197 17.30 32.21 -23.47
N PRO A 198 16.95 30.99 -23.01
CA PRO A 198 15.81 30.24 -23.55
C PRO A 198 14.46 30.97 -23.48
N SER A 199 14.25 31.85 -22.51
CA SER A 199 13.03 32.67 -22.37
C SER A 199 12.82 33.71 -23.47
N GLU A 200 13.77 33.87 -24.37
CA GLU A 200 13.61 34.77 -25.55
C GLU A 200 12.77 34.11 -26.64
N VAL A 201 12.66 32.79 -26.62
CA VAL A 201 12.03 31.98 -27.67
C VAL A 201 10.83 31.18 -27.17
N LEU A 202 10.77 30.89 -25.84
CA LEU A 202 9.78 30.02 -25.17
C LEU A 202 8.83 30.81 -24.31
#